data_b40d69425a2bb85c4b25826abd080aa5
#
_entry.id   b40d69425a2bb85c4b25826abd080aa5
#
_cell.length_a   1.000
_cell.length_b   1.000
_cell.length_c   1.000
_cell.angle_alpha   90.00
_cell.angle_beta   90.00
_cell.angle_gamma   90.00
#
_symmetry.space_group_name_H-M   'P 1'
#
loop_
_entity.id
_entity.type
_entity.pdbx_description
1 polymer ?
#
loop_
_entity_poly.entity_id
_entity_poly.type
_entity_poly.pdbx_seq_one_letter_code
_entity_poly.pdbx_strand_id
1 'polypeptide(L)'
;YEIMPSLVGSEMCIRDSSYYLPHNYIANTVAYVGTHDNETARGWFEGTATPRQREQAALYTHQQAGESIADALNRTIAASVSDTCIYTMQDLLNLGNEARINTPATLGGNWTWRMLDGAITRELEHKLTDWTETYFRIPSEAEIELPQ
;
A
#
# COMPACT_ATOMS: atom_id res chain seq x y z
N TYR A 1 16.28 10.23 1.94
CA TYR A 1 14.95 9.60 2.05
C TYR A 1 14.94 8.68 3.27
N GLU A 2 14.05 8.91 4.20
CA GLU A 2 13.77 7.94 5.26
C GLU A 2 12.77 6.91 4.73
N ILE A 3 13.03 5.63 4.94
CA ILE A 3 12.13 4.55 4.58
C ILE A 3 11.17 4.37 5.76
N MET A 4 9.89 4.68 5.54
CA MET A 4 8.87 4.47 6.56
C MET A 4 8.36 3.04 6.46
N PRO A 5 8.31 2.30 7.55
CA PRO A 5 7.86 0.92 7.54
C PRO A 5 6.35 0.77 7.33
N SER A 6 6.00 -0.41 6.92
CA SER A 6 4.74 -0.96 6.48
C SER A 6 3.53 -0.71 7.37
N LEU A 7 2.39 -0.36 6.74
CA LEU A 7 1.08 -0.32 7.39
C LEU A 7 0.50 -1.71 7.70
N VAL A 8 1.08 -2.78 7.13
CA VAL A 8 0.59 -4.16 7.28
C VAL A 8 1.47 -4.94 8.24
N GLY A 9 0.88 -5.55 9.24
CA GLY A 9 1.57 -6.40 10.21
C GLY A 9 1.28 -6.03 11.67
N SER A 10 2.09 -6.56 12.60
CA SER A 10 1.93 -6.38 14.04
C SER A 10 2.01 -4.94 14.55
N GLU A 11 2.53 -4.03 13.73
CA GLU A 11 2.80 -2.63 14.08
C GLU A 11 1.54 -1.74 13.99
N MET A 12 0.47 -2.18 13.34
CA MET A 12 -0.83 -1.48 13.40
C MET A 12 -1.52 -1.60 14.76
N CYS A 13 -0.84 -2.21 15.73
CA CYS A 13 -1.27 -2.30 17.12
C CYS A 13 -0.95 -1.02 17.87
N ILE A 14 -1.93 -0.18 17.96
CA ILE A 14 -2.22 0.87 18.91
C ILE A 14 -1.35 0.79 20.18
N ARG A 15 -0.21 1.48 20.18
CA ARG A 15 0.39 2.10 21.37
C ARG A 15 1.30 3.23 20.91
N ASP A 16 0.92 4.44 21.30
CA ASP A 16 1.71 5.67 21.29
C ASP A 16 2.44 6.02 19.99
N SER A 17 1.94 7.02 19.26
CA SER A 17 2.65 7.81 18.24
C SER A 17 3.54 7.00 17.29
N SER A 18 3.01 5.93 16.70
CA SER A 18 3.79 5.15 15.76
C SER A 18 4.19 6.03 14.56
N TYR A 19 5.50 6.17 14.33
CA TYR A 19 6.06 6.83 13.14
C TYR A 19 5.58 6.18 11.83
N TYR A 20 4.96 5.01 11.91
CA TYR A 20 4.46 4.21 10.78
C TYR A 20 3.05 4.58 10.33
N LEU A 21 2.38 5.47 11.06
CA LEU A 21 1.04 5.91 10.69
C LEU A 21 1.13 7.13 9.76
N PRO A 22 0.43 7.13 8.62
CA PRO A 22 0.51 8.19 7.60
C PRO A 22 0.36 9.62 8.12
N HIS A 23 -0.43 9.83 9.18
CA HIS A 23 -0.57 11.16 9.79
C HIS A 23 0.68 11.65 10.54
N ASN A 24 1.66 10.76 10.78
CA ASN A 24 2.96 11.10 11.41
C ASN A 24 4.11 11.19 10.38
N TYR A 25 3.82 10.99 9.09
CA TYR A 25 4.85 11.07 8.07
C TYR A 25 5.38 12.50 7.89
N ILE A 26 6.60 12.60 7.40
CA ILE A 26 7.23 13.84 6.95
C ILE A 26 7.42 13.80 5.44
N ALA A 27 7.59 14.96 4.79
CA ALA A 27 7.61 15.05 3.33
C ALA A 27 8.71 14.17 2.70
N ASN A 28 9.96 14.31 3.12
CA ASN A 28 11.09 13.60 2.53
C ASN A 28 11.14 12.10 2.87
N THR A 29 10.04 11.39 2.61
CA THR A 29 9.88 9.95 2.92
C THR A 29 9.31 9.18 1.74
N VAL A 30 9.47 7.85 1.80
CA VAL A 30 8.84 6.90 0.88
C VAL A 30 7.78 6.12 1.67
N ALA A 31 6.52 6.23 1.26
CA ALA A 31 5.39 5.52 1.85
C ALA A 31 5.03 4.27 1.03
N TYR A 32 4.70 3.18 1.71
CA TYR A 32 4.18 1.95 1.11
C TYR A 32 3.33 1.18 2.13
N VAL A 33 2.42 0.34 1.65
CA VAL A 33 1.54 -0.48 2.50
C VAL A 33 2.30 -1.65 3.09
N GLY A 34 3.10 -2.33 2.31
CA GLY A 34 3.92 -3.48 2.72
C GLY A 34 5.15 -3.67 1.86
N THR A 35 6.15 -4.39 2.40
CA THR A 35 7.34 -4.83 1.68
C THR A 35 7.15 -6.24 1.11
N HIS A 36 8.17 -6.76 0.42
CA HIS A 36 8.20 -8.14 -0.06
C HIS A 36 8.10 -9.19 1.08
N ASP A 37 8.46 -8.85 2.31
CA ASP A 37 8.40 -9.74 3.47
C ASP A 37 7.03 -9.75 4.15
N ASN A 38 6.18 -8.79 3.85
CA ASN A 38 4.85 -8.72 4.43
C ASN A 38 3.86 -9.64 3.69
N GLU A 39 2.75 -9.92 4.35
CA GLU A 39 1.56 -10.43 3.67
C GLU A 39 1.03 -9.37 2.71
N THR A 40 0.25 -9.78 1.73
CA THR A 40 -0.56 -8.81 0.98
C THR A 40 -1.59 -8.17 1.91
N ALA A 41 -2.04 -6.95 1.60
CA ALA A 41 -3.01 -6.24 2.43
C ALA A 41 -4.30 -7.07 2.64
N ARG A 42 -4.81 -7.67 1.56
CA ARG A 42 -5.96 -8.57 1.64
C ARG A 42 -5.65 -9.84 2.43
N GLY A 43 -4.50 -10.46 2.19
CA GLY A 43 -4.10 -11.68 2.89
C GLY A 43 -3.98 -11.47 4.39
N TRP A 44 -3.39 -10.36 4.82
CA TRP A 44 -3.37 -9.95 6.21
C TRP A 44 -4.77 -9.73 6.78
N PHE A 45 -5.59 -8.94 6.09
CA PHE A 45 -6.92 -8.55 6.58
C PHE A 45 -7.86 -9.74 6.74
N GLU A 46 -7.89 -10.65 5.76
CA GLU A 46 -8.77 -11.84 5.78
C GLU A 46 -8.21 -12.97 6.64
N GLY A 47 -6.87 -13.13 6.69
CA GLY A 47 -6.18 -14.26 7.31
C GLY A 47 -5.73 -14.01 8.74
N THR A 48 -4.80 -13.10 8.96
CA THR A 48 -4.07 -12.98 10.23
C THR A 48 -4.52 -11.83 11.12
N ALA A 49 -5.19 -10.80 10.56
CA ALA A 49 -5.68 -9.67 11.33
C ALA A 49 -6.76 -10.09 12.34
N THR A 50 -6.61 -9.64 13.59
CA THR A 50 -7.65 -9.80 14.60
C THR A 50 -8.88 -8.95 14.26
N PRO A 51 -10.08 -9.27 14.80
CA PRO A 51 -11.26 -8.43 14.59
C PRO A 51 -11.05 -6.96 14.94
N ARG A 52 -10.31 -6.68 16.01
CA ARG A 52 -9.98 -5.31 16.42
C ARG A 52 -9.09 -4.59 15.41
N GLN A 53 -8.10 -5.28 14.86
CA GLN A 53 -7.21 -4.72 13.83
C GLN A 53 -7.97 -4.41 12.54
N ARG A 54 -8.90 -5.29 12.14
CA ARG A 54 -9.77 -5.06 10.96
C ARG A 54 -10.65 -3.83 11.15
N GLU A 55 -11.33 -3.74 12.28
CA GLU A 55 -12.17 -2.57 12.61
C GLU A 55 -11.34 -1.29 12.60
N GLN A 56 -10.18 -1.31 13.23
CA GLN A 56 -9.30 -0.16 13.28
C GLN A 56 -8.75 0.23 11.91
N ALA A 57 -8.34 -0.73 11.09
CA ALA A 57 -7.90 -0.47 9.73
C ALA A 57 -8.99 0.21 8.91
N ALA A 58 -10.21 -0.32 8.96
CA ALA A 58 -11.37 0.24 8.26
C ALA A 58 -11.70 1.67 8.74
N LEU A 59 -11.68 1.90 10.05
CA LEU A 59 -11.90 3.23 10.62
C LEU A 59 -10.79 4.22 10.25
N TYR A 60 -9.54 3.81 10.40
CA TYR A 60 -8.39 4.68 10.13
C TYR A 60 -8.29 5.09 8.67
N THR A 61 -8.53 4.16 7.75
CA THR A 61 -8.49 4.43 6.31
C THR A 61 -9.75 5.09 5.78
N HIS A 62 -10.79 5.27 6.62
CA HIS A 62 -12.11 5.67 6.18
C HIS A 62 -12.61 4.80 5.01
N GLN A 63 -12.45 3.47 5.15
CA GLN A 63 -12.83 2.51 4.12
C GLN A 63 -14.27 2.74 3.66
N GLN A 64 -14.45 2.91 2.36
CA GLN A 64 -15.76 3.17 1.77
C GLN A 64 -16.54 1.87 1.51
N ALA A 65 -17.87 2.00 1.38
CA ALA A 65 -18.70 0.86 1.04
C ALA A 65 -18.29 0.28 -0.34
N GLY A 66 -17.94 -1.01 -0.36
CA GLY A 66 -17.48 -1.70 -1.57
C GLY A 66 -16.00 -1.52 -1.90
N GLU A 67 -15.27 -0.67 -1.15
CA GLU A 67 -13.82 -0.52 -1.32
C GLU A 67 -13.08 -1.71 -0.68
N SER A 68 -12.10 -2.26 -1.38
CA SER A 68 -11.22 -3.27 -0.78
C SER A 68 -10.33 -2.64 0.30
N ILE A 69 -9.90 -3.44 1.28
CA ILE A 69 -8.94 -2.95 2.30
C ILE A 69 -7.60 -2.57 1.66
N ALA A 70 -7.19 -3.28 0.61
CA ALA A 70 -5.97 -2.97 -0.12
C ALA A 70 -6.06 -1.58 -0.80
N ASP A 71 -7.20 -1.26 -1.42
CA ASP A 71 -7.43 0.06 -2.00
C ASP A 71 -7.50 1.15 -0.92
N ALA A 72 -8.20 0.91 0.18
CA ALA A 72 -8.29 1.86 1.29
C ALA A 72 -6.92 2.20 1.88
N LEU A 73 -6.05 1.21 2.08
CA LEU A 73 -4.68 1.39 2.56
C LEU A 73 -3.81 2.13 1.53
N ASN A 74 -3.86 1.72 0.26
CA ASN A 74 -3.13 2.39 -0.82
C ASN A 74 -3.57 3.85 -1.00
N ARG A 75 -4.86 4.12 -0.96
CA ARG A 75 -5.41 5.48 -1.00
C ARG A 75 -4.95 6.30 0.20
N THR A 76 -4.84 5.69 1.38
CA THR A 76 -4.37 6.38 2.59
C THR A 76 -2.90 6.82 2.46
N ILE A 77 -2.01 5.98 1.91
CA ILE A 77 -0.63 6.40 1.66
C ILE A 77 -0.55 7.42 0.51
N ALA A 78 -1.42 7.32 -0.51
CA ALA A 78 -1.53 8.33 -1.56
C ALA A 78 -1.88 9.72 -0.99
N ALA A 79 -2.74 9.78 0.02
CA ALA A 79 -3.15 11.01 0.70
C ALA A 79 -2.12 11.54 1.70
N SER A 80 -1.02 10.80 1.95
CA SER A 80 0.01 11.21 2.92
C SER A 80 0.89 12.35 2.36
N VAL A 81 1.66 12.96 3.26
CA VAL A 81 2.63 14.02 2.92
C VAL A 81 3.93 13.49 2.32
N SER A 82 4.12 12.16 2.24
CA SER A 82 5.35 11.56 1.69
C SER A 82 5.54 11.94 0.23
N ASP A 83 6.76 12.30 -0.16
CA ASP A 83 7.08 12.68 -1.54
C ASP A 83 6.88 11.52 -2.53
N THR A 84 7.12 10.29 -2.08
CA THR A 84 7.01 9.10 -2.91
C THR A 84 6.07 8.07 -2.30
N CYS A 85 5.16 7.53 -3.11
CA CYS A 85 4.35 6.37 -2.75
C CYS A 85 4.67 5.18 -3.66
N ILE A 86 4.89 4.01 -3.06
CA ILE A 86 5.13 2.76 -3.78
C ILE A 86 3.96 1.82 -3.51
N TYR A 87 3.32 1.36 -4.58
CA TYR A 87 2.24 0.39 -4.52
C TYR A 87 2.74 -0.96 -5.01
N THR A 88 2.44 -2.02 -4.27
CA THR A 88 2.69 -3.38 -4.77
C THR A 88 1.59 -3.78 -5.74
N MET A 89 1.95 -4.46 -6.83
CA MET A 89 0.96 -4.94 -7.80
C MET A 89 -0.04 -5.91 -7.18
N GLN A 90 0.39 -6.68 -6.20
CA GLN A 90 -0.49 -7.61 -5.49
C GLN A 90 -1.65 -6.89 -4.80
N ASP A 91 -1.36 -5.77 -4.15
CA ASP A 91 -2.37 -4.98 -3.44
C ASP A 91 -3.24 -4.18 -4.43
N LEU A 92 -2.65 -3.63 -5.50
CA LEU A 92 -3.42 -2.96 -6.56
C LEU A 92 -4.41 -3.90 -7.26
N LEU A 93 -4.05 -5.19 -7.38
CA LEU A 93 -4.89 -6.24 -7.94
C LEU A 93 -5.77 -6.93 -6.88
N ASN A 94 -5.71 -6.48 -5.63
CA ASN A 94 -6.46 -7.03 -4.49
C ASN A 94 -6.28 -8.56 -4.34
N LEU A 95 -5.04 -9.05 -4.46
CA LEU A 95 -4.70 -10.46 -4.34
C LEU A 95 -4.44 -10.84 -2.88
N GLY A 96 -4.74 -12.08 -2.52
CA GLY A 96 -4.44 -12.64 -1.21
C GLY A 96 -3.00 -13.15 -1.08
N ASN A 97 -2.74 -13.95 -0.03
CA ASN A 97 -1.41 -14.46 0.27
C ASN A 97 -0.85 -15.45 -0.76
N GLU A 98 -1.66 -15.93 -1.69
CA GLU A 98 -1.21 -16.68 -2.87
C GLU A 98 -0.25 -15.87 -3.75
N ALA A 99 -0.33 -14.55 -3.66
CA ALA A 99 0.55 -13.62 -4.39
C ALA A 99 1.70 -13.07 -3.53
N ARG A 100 1.87 -13.51 -2.29
CA ARG A 100 2.97 -13.09 -1.41
C ARG A 100 4.32 -13.41 -2.05
N ILE A 101 5.26 -12.45 -1.99
CA ILE A 101 6.57 -12.60 -2.63
C ILE A 101 7.50 -13.44 -1.78
N ASN A 102 7.59 -13.12 -0.49
CA ASN A 102 8.52 -13.79 0.41
C ASN A 102 7.87 -14.08 1.76
N THR A 103 8.16 -15.26 2.30
CA THR A 103 7.82 -15.62 3.68
C THR A 103 9.12 -15.80 4.44
N PRO A 104 9.49 -14.87 5.34
CA PRO A 104 10.72 -14.95 6.11
C PRO A 104 10.88 -16.29 6.84
N ALA A 105 12.12 -16.74 6.97
CA ALA A 105 12.49 -18.00 7.62
C ALA A 105 11.91 -19.28 6.99
N THR A 106 11.48 -19.23 5.72
CA THR A 106 11.06 -20.42 4.96
C THR A 106 12.04 -20.77 3.85
N LEU A 107 12.14 -22.06 3.51
CA LEU A 107 12.93 -22.55 2.40
C LEU A 107 12.01 -22.91 1.23
N GLY A 108 12.29 -22.32 0.05
CA GLY A 108 11.55 -22.58 -1.19
C GLY A 108 10.24 -21.82 -1.32
N GLY A 109 9.72 -21.74 -2.54
CA GLY A 109 8.44 -21.07 -2.85
C GLY A 109 8.48 -19.54 -2.88
N ASN A 110 9.54 -18.92 -2.39
CA ASN A 110 9.71 -17.46 -2.36
C ASN A 110 10.15 -16.91 -3.72
N TRP A 111 9.80 -15.65 -4.02
CA TRP A 111 10.21 -14.92 -5.22
C TRP A 111 9.71 -15.51 -6.54
N THR A 112 8.68 -16.33 -6.48
CA THR A 112 8.14 -17.06 -7.65
C THR A 112 6.93 -16.38 -8.28
N TRP A 113 6.21 -15.55 -7.55
CA TRP A 113 5.02 -14.87 -8.06
C TRP A 113 5.36 -14.02 -9.29
N ARG A 114 4.48 -14.06 -10.27
CA ARG A 114 4.53 -13.23 -11.47
C ARG A 114 3.13 -12.73 -11.80
N MET A 115 3.06 -11.45 -12.17
CA MET A 115 1.82 -10.87 -12.68
C MET A 115 1.47 -11.51 -14.02
N LEU A 116 0.19 -11.79 -14.21
CA LEU A 116 -0.33 -12.33 -15.47
C LEU A 116 -0.43 -11.23 -16.53
N ASP A 117 -0.32 -11.63 -17.80
CA ASP A 117 -0.57 -10.75 -18.93
C ASP A 117 -2.00 -10.22 -18.88
N GLY A 118 -2.19 -8.94 -19.15
CA GLY A 118 -3.49 -8.28 -19.09
C GLY A 118 -4.03 -7.96 -17.69
N ALA A 119 -3.26 -8.21 -16.62
CA ALA A 119 -3.69 -7.86 -15.26
C ALA A 119 -3.81 -6.34 -15.04
N ILE A 120 -3.09 -5.53 -15.81
CA ILE A 120 -3.27 -4.07 -15.82
C ILE A 120 -4.47 -3.76 -16.71
N THR A 121 -5.59 -3.47 -16.07
CA THR A 121 -6.84 -3.13 -16.75
C THR A 121 -7.04 -1.62 -16.81
N ARG A 122 -7.96 -1.19 -17.67
CA ARG A 122 -8.34 0.24 -17.73
C ARG A 122 -8.92 0.75 -16.41
N GLU A 123 -9.64 -0.10 -15.67
CA GLU A 123 -10.17 0.24 -14.35
C GLU A 123 -9.04 0.51 -13.36
N LEU A 124 -7.97 -0.27 -13.41
CA LEU A 124 -6.79 -0.05 -12.59
C LEU A 124 -6.06 1.25 -12.99
N GLU A 125 -5.91 1.51 -14.28
CA GLU A 125 -5.33 2.75 -14.80
C GLU A 125 -6.15 3.97 -14.33
N HIS A 126 -7.47 3.95 -14.49
CA HIS A 126 -8.36 5.01 -14.01
C HIS A 126 -8.24 5.22 -12.49
N LYS A 127 -8.28 4.14 -11.71
CA LYS A 127 -8.13 4.21 -10.25
C LYS A 127 -6.83 4.91 -9.85
N LEU A 128 -5.71 4.57 -10.48
CA LEU A 128 -4.42 5.20 -10.20
C LEU A 128 -4.37 6.66 -10.64
N THR A 129 -4.98 6.98 -11.78
CA THR A 129 -5.13 8.36 -12.26
C THR A 129 -5.94 9.18 -11.26
N ASP A 130 -7.10 8.68 -10.83
CA ASP A 130 -7.97 9.35 -9.87
C ASP A 130 -7.24 9.64 -8.54
N TRP A 131 -6.45 8.70 -8.04
CA TRP A 131 -5.65 8.93 -6.82
C TRP A 131 -4.56 9.97 -7.06
N THR A 132 -3.87 9.90 -8.20
CA THR A 132 -2.77 10.80 -8.55
C THR A 132 -3.28 12.24 -8.68
N GLU A 133 -4.42 12.43 -9.34
CA GLU A 133 -5.07 13.74 -9.50
C GLU A 133 -5.65 14.27 -8.17
N THR A 134 -6.41 13.42 -7.45
CA THR A 134 -7.07 13.80 -6.18
C THR A 134 -6.07 14.27 -5.14
N TYR A 135 -4.90 13.64 -5.07
CA TYR A 135 -3.88 13.93 -4.06
C TYR A 135 -2.72 14.77 -4.60
N PHE A 136 -2.88 15.39 -5.78
CA PHE A 136 -1.90 16.31 -6.39
C PHE A 136 -0.51 15.70 -6.53
N ARG A 137 -0.44 14.42 -6.94
CA ARG A 137 0.82 13.70 -7.16
C ARG A 137 1.28 13.73 -8.62
N ILE A 138 0.73 14.63 -9.40
CA ILE A 138 1.15 14.90 -10.77
C ILE A 138 2.31 15.89 -10.70
N PRO A 139 3.47 15.60 -11.33
CA PRO A 139 4.55 16.57 -11.44
C PRO A 139 4.04 17.85 -12.10
N SER A 140 4.49 19.01 -11.63
CA SER A 140 4.22 20.25 -12.36
C SER A 140 4.86 20.18 -13.75
N GLU A 141 4.30 20.88 -14.75
CA GLU A 141 4.86 20.92 -16.11
C GLU A 141 6.35 21.31 -16.12
N ALA A 142 6.79 22.10 -15.14
CA ALA A 142 8.19 22.50 -14.97
C ALA A 142 9.11 21.37 -14.48
N GLU A 143 8.56 20.29 -13.91
CA GLU A 143 9.35 19.14 -13.43
C GLU A 143 9.45 18.02 -14.49
N ILE A 144 8.74 18.15 -15.61
CA ILE A 144 8.73 17.16 -16.71
C ILE A 144 9.84 17.46 -17.74
N GLU A 145 10.63 18.52 -17.60
CA GLU A 145 11.81 18.73 -18.45
C GLU A 145 12.82 17.60 -18.23
N LEU A 146 12.75 16.57 -19.07
CA LEU A 146 13.74 15.53 -19.15
C LEU A 146 15.11 16.15 -19.48
N PRO A 147 16.20 15.78 -18.79
CA PRO A 147 17.53 16.21 -19.17
C PRO A 147 17.81 15.75 -20.62
N GLN A 148 18.24 16.70 -21.45
CA GLN A 148 18.71 16.47 -22.83
C GLN A 148 20.00 15.66 -22.86
#